data_1cb397d4c4caf2620eef4046e4d11aed
#
_entry.id   1cb397d4c4caf2620eef4046e4d11aed
#
_cell.length_a   1.000
_cell.length_b   1.000
_cell.length_c   1.000
_cell.angle_alpha   90.00
_cell.angle_beta   90.00
_cell.angle_gamma   90.00
#
_symmetry.space_group_name_H-M   'P 1'
#
loop_
_entity.id
_entity.type
_entity.pdbx_description
1 polymer ?
#
loop_
_entity_poly.entity_id
_entity_poly.type
_entity_poly.pdbx_seq_one_letter_code
_entity_poly.pdbx_strand_id
1 'polypeptide(L)'
;MRHEKVHKAWSCAGLALLLTCGLMPEAQAADNLSFKGNLVEQACTLRPGDEAITFELWDVTSKHLYLNTRSQGRDFKLHLEDCDTTISNTVTIQFGGRENTALPGLFALDGGSGASGIGVGLETPSNTPLPLNAVSDEQVLSNGS
;
A
#
# COMPACT_ATOMS: atom_id res chain seq x y z
N MET A 1 -33.08 9.75 83.76
CA MET A 1 -33.48 11.16 83.72
C MET A 1 -33.36 11.55 82.26
N ARG A 2 -34.45 11.52 81.58
CA ARG A 2 -35.42 12.56 81.31
C ARG A 2 -34.83 13.72 80.48
N HIS A 3 -35.47 13.87 79.39
CA HIS A 3 -35.78 15.05 78.59
C HIS A 3 -34.92 15.24 77.32
N GLU A 4 -35.41 15.71 76.21
CA GLU A 4 -36.78 15.96 75.72
C GLU A 4 -36.69 16.18 74.21
N LYS A 5 -37.75 15.96 73.58
CA LYS A 5 -37.99 16.19 72.11
C LYS A 5 -37.95 17.66 71.76
N VAL A 6 -37.32 18.01 70.66
CA VAL A 6 -37.79 19.17 69.87
C VAL A 6 -37.84 18.77 68.40
N HIS A 7 -39.05 18.63 67.95
CA HIS A 7 -39.38 18.61 66.51
C HIS A 7 -39.13 20.01 65.91
N LYS A 8 -38.40 20.06 64.83
CA LYS A 8 -38.54 21.15 63.89
C LYS A 8 -38.65 20.60 62.49
N ALA A 9 -39.85 20.63 61.99
CA ALA A 9 -40.20 20.46 60.63
C ALA A 9 -39.51 21.55 59.78
N TRP A 10 -38.65 21.21 58.91
CA TRP A 10 -38.19 22.06 57.81
C TRP A 10 -38.35 21.32 56.49
N SER A 11 -39.43 21.73 55.91
CA SER A 11 -39.68 21.97 54.50
C SER A 11 -38.93 21.07 53.49
N CYS A 12 -39.69 20.09 53.01
CA CYS A 12 -39.40 19.30 51.81
C CYS A 12 -39.49 20.13 50.51
N ALA A 13 -38.62 21.09 50.33
CA ALA A 13 -38.58 21.86 49.07
C ALA A 13 -37.23 21.90 48.35
N GLY A 14 -36.24 21.18 48.91
CA GLY A 14 -34.89 21.22 48.36
C GLY A 14 -34.38 19.92 47.74
N LEU A 15 -35.18 18.84 47.78
CA LEU A 15 -34.66 17.50 47.42
C LEU A 15 -35.09 17.00 46.03
N ALA A 16 -35.85 17.83 45.29
CA ALA A 16 -36.36 17.45 43.97
C ALA A 16 -35.41 17.88 42.81
N LEU A 17 -34.33 18.64 43.09
CA LEU A 17 -33.45 19.17 42.03
C LEU A 17 -32.14 18.38 41.83
N LEU A 18 -31.91 17.31 42.60
CA LEU A 18 -30.66 16.52 42.52
C LEU A 18 -30.84 15.15 41.86
N LEU A 19 -32.01 14.81 41.37
CA LEU A 19 -32.28 13.50 40.75
C LEU A 19 -32.26 13.50 39.22
N THR A 20 -31.96 14.62 38.58
CA THR A 20 -31.91 14.66 37.09
C THR A 20 -30.50 14.54 36.52
N CYS A 21 -29.49 14.24 37.32
CA CYS A 21 -28.09 14.15 36.86
C CYS A 21 -27.63 12.68 36.73
N GLY A 22 -28.47 11.77 36.29
CA GLY A 22 -28.16 10.34 36.30
C GLY A 22 -28.50 9.52 35.08
N LEU A 23 -28.83 10.16 33.95
CA LEU A 23 -29.05 9.45 32.69
C LEU A 23 -28.11 10.02 31.61
N MET A 24 -26.79 9.86 31.81
CA MET A 24 -25.87 9.90 30.66
C MET A 24 -26.04 8.58 29.91
N PRO A 25 -26.43 8.56 28.65
CA PRO A 25 -26.38 7.33 27.87
C PRO A 25 -24.90 6.91 27.83
N GLU A 26 -24.62 5.72 28.32
CA GLU A 26 -23.35 5.05 28.05
C GLU A 26 -23.23 4.98 26.53
N ALA A 27 -22.24 5.69 25.99
CA ALA A 27 -21.83 5.52 24.60
C ALA A 27 -21.26 4.11 24.48
N GLN A 28 -22.07 3.17 24.04
CA GLN A 28 -21.61 1.85 23.65
C GLN A 28 -20.72 2.07 22.42
N ALA A 29 -19.43 1.91 22.60
CA ALA A 29 -18.49 1.78 21.48
C ALA A 29 -18.94 0.56 20.68
N ALA A 30 -19.56 0.81 19.53
CA ALA A 30 -19.88 -0.27 18.61
C ALA A 30 -18.57 -0.87 18.13
N ASP A 31 -18.35 -2.12 18.45
CA ASP A 31 -17.18 -2.92 18.05
C ASP A 31 -17.35 -3.32 16.57
N ASN A 32 -17.20 -2.36 15.67
CA ASN A 32 -17.38 -2.51 14.22
C ASN A 32 -16.05 -2.44 13.45
N LEU A 33 -14.91 -2.60 14.13
CA LEU A 33 -13.62 -2.73 13.50
C LEU A 33 -13.32 -4.22 13.27
N SER A 34 -13.48 -4.67 12.03
CA SER A 34 -13.14 -6.02 11.59
C SER A 34 -11.88 -5.99 10.72
N PHE A 35 -10.80 -6.57 11.22
CA PHE A 35 -9.60 -6.82 10.41
C PHE A 35 -9.74 -8.18 9.74
N LYS A 36 -9.64 -8.18 8.41
CA LYS A 36 -9.48 -9.40 7.63
C LYS A 36 -8.16 -9.27 6.88
N GLY A 37 -7.28 -10.21 7.08
CA GLY A 37 -6.00 -10.28 6.40
C GLY A 37 -5.58 -11.74 6.26
N ASN A 38 -4.87 -12.04 5.20
CA ASN A 38 -4.18 -13.31 5.07
C ASN A 38 -2.75 -13.11 5.59
N LEU A 39 -2.34 -13.93 6.53
CA LEU A 39 -0.93 -14.04 6.89
C LEU A 39 -0.25 -14.86 5.79
N VAL A 40 0.72 -14.26 5.11
CA VAL A 40 1.54 -14.94 4.11
C VAL A 40 2.97 -15.01 4.65
N GLU A 41 3.56 -16.16 4.54
CA GLU A 41 4.96 -16.37 4.83
C GLU A 41 5.76 -16.01 3.58
N GLN A 42 6.78 -15.18 3.75
CA GLN A 42 7.64 -14.75 2.66
C GLN A 42 8.85 -15.66 2.57
N ALA A 43 9.09 -16.21 1.40
CA ALA A 43 10.27 -17.04 1.16
C ALA A 43 11.57 -16.26 1.09
N CYS A 44 11.50 -14.98 0.73
CA CYS A 44 12.66 -14.08 0.59
C CYS A 44 12.35 -12.70 1.15
N THR A 45 13.40 -11.94 1.46
CA THR A 45 13.33 -10.52 1.81
C THR A 45 13.83 -9.68 0.63
N LEU A 46 13.15 -8.59 0.33
CA LEU A 46 13.68 -7.61 -0.63
C LEU A 46 14.84 -6.86 0.04
N ARG A 47 15.96 -6.72 -0.67
CA ARG A 47 17.14 -5.99 -0.15
C ARG A 47 16.75 -4.57 0.23
N PRO A 48 17.15 -4.07 1.43
CA PRO A 48 16.93 -2.69 1.81
C PRO A 48 17.52 -1.71 0.78
N GLY A 49 16.68 -0.81 0.29
CA GLY A 49 16.99 0.14 -0.78
C GLY A 49 16.40 -0.23 -2.15
N ASP A 50 16.01 -1.47 -2.36
CA ASP A 50 15.33 -1.89 -3.59
C ASP A 50 13.81 -1.61 -3.55
N GLU A 51 13.28 -1.12 -2.42
CA GLU A 51 11.86 -0.75 -2.28
C GLU A 51 11.48 0.49 -3.11
N ALA A 52 12.48 1.32 -3.47
CA ALA A 52 12.27 2.56 -4.21
C ALA A 52 13.44 2.84 -5.15
N ILE A 53 13.51 2.13 -6.25
CA ILE A 53 14.54 2.34 -7.26
C ILE A 53 14.16 3.54 -8.11
N THR A 54 15.03 4.55 -8.12
CA THR A 54 14.92 5.72 -9.01
C THR A 54 16.05 5.69 -10.01
N PHE A 55 15.72 5.88 -11.26
CA PHE A 55 16.71 6.02 -12.33
C PHE A 55 16.26 7.07 -13.34
N GLU A 56 17.24 7.75 -13.90
CA GLU A 56 16.98 8.72 -14.95
C GLU A 56 17.05 8.05 -16.33
N LEU A 57 16.04 8.29 -17.12
CA LEU A 57 16.08 7.98 -18.55
C LEU A 57 16.90 9.06 -19.26
N TRP A 58 17.61 8.66 -20.31
CA TRP A 58 18.38 9.60 -21.12
C TRP A 58 17.50 10.66 -21.77
N ASP A 59 18.10 11.76 -22.18
CA ASP A 59 17.43 12.71 -23.07
C ASP A 59 17.09 12.03 -24.40
N VAL A 60 15.82 11.73 -24.57
CA VAL A 60 15.32 11.07 -25.79
C VAL A 60 14.68 12.10 -26.71
N THR A 61 15.30 12.31 -27.86
CA THR A 61 14.76 13.25 -28.86
C THR A 61 13.62 12.61 -29.65
N SER A 62 12.62 13.41 -30.05
CA SER A 62 11.53 12.95 -30.91
C SER A 62 12.06 12.33 -32.21
N LYS A 63 13.11 12.92 -32.81
CA LYS A 63 13.75 12.39 -34.01
C LYS A 63 14.26 10.95 -33.81
N HIS A 64 14.85 10.67 -32.63
CA HIS A 64 15.35 9.33 -32.32
C HIS A 64 14.20 8.30 -32.25
N LEU A 65 13.11 8.68 -31.60
CA LEU A 65 11.93 7.81 -31.49
C LEU A 65 11.25 7.59 -32.84
N TYR A 66 11.15 8.61 -33.70
CA TYR A 66 10.63 8.44 -35.05
C TYR A 66 11.45 7.47 -35.92
N LEU A 67 12.77 7.46 -35.75
CA LEU A 67 13.65 6.59 -36.52
C LEU A 67 13.75 5.17 -35.96
N ASN A 68 13.71 5.03 -34.64
CA ASN A 68 14.02 3.76 -33.96
C ASN A 68 12.83 3.16 -33.20
N THR A 69 11.69 3.86 -33.15
CA THR A 69 10.47 3.50 -32.40
C THR A 69 10.64 3.40 -30.88
N ARG A 70 11.85 3.24 -30.39
CA ARG A 70 12.19 3.13 -28.95
C ARG A 70 13.56 3.72 -28.65
N SER A 71 13.79 4.07 -27.40
CA SER A 71 15.12 4.41 -26.88
C SER A 71 15.89 3.15 -26.46
N GLN A 72 17.14 3.33 -26.09
CA GLN A 72 17.88 2.31 -25.34
C GLN A 72 17.26 2.12 -23.97
N GLY A 73 17.22 0.88 -23.49
CA GLY A 73 16.79 0.54 -22.15
C GLY A 73 17.81 0.96 -21.08
N ARG A 74 17.33 1.06 -19.85
CA ARG A 74 18.13 1.17 -18.63
C ARG A 74 17.94 -0.10 -17.82
N ASP A 75 19.04 -0.76 -17.51
CA ASP A 75 18.99 -1.94 -16.67
C ASP A 75 18.79 -1.55 -15.20
N PHE A 76 17.95 -2.29 -14.52
CA PHE A 76 17.82 -2.26 -13.07
C PHE A 76 17.76 -3.68 -12.53
N LYS A 77 18.04 -3.82 -11.26
CA LYS A 77 18.02 -5.12 -10.58
C LYS A 77 17.21 -5.01 -9.30
N LEU A 78 16.44 -6.05 -9.01
CA LEU A 78 15.82 -6.29 -7.74
C LEU A 78 16.56 -7.45 -7.07
N HIS A 79 16.99 -7.24 -5.84
CA HIS A 79 17.74 -8.26 -5.11
C HIS A 79 16.86 -8.86 -4.02
N LEU A 80 16.75 -10.18 -4.04
CA LEU A 80 16.11 -10.95 -3.00
C LEU A 80 17.21 -11.54 -2.11
N GLU A 81 17.02 -11.45 -0.80
CA GLU A 81 17.95 -11.91 0.23
C GLU A 81 17.23 -12.85 1.19
N ASP A 82 18.02 -13.64 1.94
CA ASP A 82 17.52 -14.56 2.98
C ASP A 82 16.44 -15.51 2.46
N CYS A 83 16.63 -16.02 1.24
CA CYS A 83 15.66 -16.90 0.62
C CYS A 83 15.67 -18.28 1.27
N ASP A 84 14.48 -18.74 1.68
CA ASP A 84 14.20 -20.09 2.16
C ASP A 84 13.38 -20.88 1.12
N THR A 85 14.05 -21.72 0.35
CA THR A 85 13.41 -22.51 -0.69
C THR A 85 12.53 -23.64 -0.15
N THR A 86 12.46 -23.85 1.16
CA THR A 86 11.50 -24.77 1.78
C THR A 86 10.11 -24.17 1.86
N ILE A 87 10.00 -22.83 1.88
CA ILE A 87 8.75 -22.08 1.86
C ILE A 87 8.24 -21.95 0.42
N SER A 88 9.09 -21.48 -0.49
CA SER A 88 8.83 -21.43 -1.93
C SER A 88 10.13 -21.47 -2.71
N ASN A 89 10.16 -22.20 -3.79
CA ASN A 89 11.32 -22.32 -4.67
C ASN A 89 11.20 -21.48 -5.94
N THR A 90 10.13 -20.74 -6.10
CA THR A 90 9.92 -19.83 -7.24
C THR A 90 9.41 -18.47 -6.77
N VAL A 91 9.66 -17.47 -7.60
CA VAL A 91 9.13 -16.10 -7.44
C VAL A 91 8.57 -15.61 -8.75
N THR A 92 7.52 -14.83 -8.66
CA THR A 92 6.95 -14.10 -9.78
C THR A 92 6.99 -12.60 -9.46
N ILE A 93 6.99 -11.76 -10.48
CA ILE A 93 6.95 -10.31 -10.34
C ILE A 93 5.77 -9.75 -11.12
N GLN A 94 5.13 -8.72 -10.57
CA GLN A 94 4.10 -7.98 -11.26
C GLN A 94 4.43 -6.50 -11.19
N PHE A 95 4.53 -5.87 -12.36
CA PHE A 95 4.69 -4.43 -12.46
C PHE A 95 3.33 -3.77 -12.65
N GLY A 96 2.85 -3.10 -11.61
CA GLY A 96 1.56 -2.42 -11.60
C GLY A 96 1.68 -0.93 -11.91
N GLY A 97 0.74 -0.38 -12.67
CA GLY A 97 0.69 1.05 -12.92
C GLY A 97 -0.40 1.44 -13.92
N ARG A 98 -0.46 2.75 -14.20
CA ARG A 98 -1.42 3.30 -15.15
C ARG A 98 -0.97 3.01 -16.58
N GLU A 99 -1.79 2.31 -17.31
CA GLU A 99 -1.54 1.99 -18.72
C GLU A 99 -1.75 3.22 -19.63
N ASN A 100 -0.92 3.30 -20.66
CA ASN A 100 -1.05 4.30 -21.71
C ASN A 100 -2.15 3.89 -22.70
N THR A 101 -3.23 4.64 -22.75
CA THR A 101 -4.39 4.31 -23.60
C THR A 101 -4.10 4.35 -25.09
N ALA A 102 -3.12 5.14 -25.54
CA ALA A 102 -2.71 5.24 -26.94
C ALA A 102 -1.63 4.21 -27.30
N LEU A 103 -0.92 3.67 -26.31
CA LEU A 103 0.16 2.69 -26.46
C LEU A 103 -0.06 1.55 -25.48
N PRO A 104 -0.99 0.64 -25.74
CA PRO A 104 -1.30 -0.48 -24.84
C PRO A 104 -0.06 -1.31 -24.49
N GLY A 105 0.01 -1.78 -23.22
CA GLY A 105 1.14 -2.52 -22.69
C GLY A 105 2.29 -1.65 -22.17
N LEU A 106 2.24 -0.32 -22.34
CA LEU A 106 3.22 0.61 -21.79
C LEU A 106 2.64 1.43 -20.65
N PHE A 107 3.49 1.85 -19.72
CA PHE A 107 3.11 2.79 -18.68
C PHE A 107 2.84 4.18 -19.26
N ALA A 108 1.77 4.79 -18.79
CA ALA A 108 1.51 6.20 -19.05
C ALA A 108 2.47 7.09 -18.26
N LEU A 109 2.85 8.20 -18.82
CA LEU A 109 3.54 9.25 -18.09
C LEU A 109 2.62 9.92 -17.07
N ASP A 110 3.20 10.49 -16.03
CA ASP A 110 2.46 11.28 -15.05
C ASP A 110 1.89 12.56 -15.68
N GLY A 111 0.77 13.03 -15.11
CA GLY A 111 0.08 14.21 -15.60
C GLY A 111 0.89 15.51 -15.53
N GLY A 112 1.97 15.54 -14.75
CA GLY A 112 2.95 16.64 -14.68
C GLY A 112 4.05 16.56 -15.73
N SER A 113 4.14 15.49 -16.51
CA SER A 113 5.13 15.36 -17.57
C SER A 113 4.79 16.30 -18.73
N GLY A 114 5.80 17.05 -19.20
CA GLY A 114 5.67 17.88 -20.41
C GLY A 114 5.72 17.07 -21.72
N ALA A 115 6.02 15.77 -21.65
CA ALA A 115 6.09 14.90 -22.81
C ALA A 115 4.72 14.25 -23.12
N SER A 116 4.46 14.00 -24.40
CA SER A 116 3.24 13.33 -24.86
C SER A 116 3.53 12.39 -26.03
N GLY A 117 2.62 11.43 -26.26
CA GLY A 117 2.72 10.49 -27.38
C GLY A 117 3.79 9.41 -27.17
N ILE A 118 4.26 9.24 -25.96
CA ILE A 118 5.23 8.20 -25.58
C ILE A 118 4.73 7.42 -24.35
N GLY A 119 5.32 6.26 -24.10
CA GLY A 119 5.09 5.45 -22.90
C GLY A 119 6.39 4.78 -22.47
N VAL A 120 6.38 4.22 -21.27
CA VAL A 120 7.54 3.49 -20.71
C VAL A 120 7.22 2.01 -20.71
N GLY A 121 8.05 1.19 -21.33
CA GLY A 121 7.95 -0.26 -21.34
C GLY A 121 8.99 -0.91 -20.45
N LEU A 122 8.68 -2.09 -19.96
CA LEU A 122 9.62 -2.97 -19.26
C LEU A 122 9.91 -4.19 -20.11
N GLU A 123 11.13 -4.66 -20.07
CA GLU A 123 11.59 -5.82 -20.84
C GLU A 123 12.53 -6.66 -19.98
N THR A 124 12.60 -7.94 -20.31
CA THR A 124 13.64 -8.81 -19.77
C THR A 124 15.00 -8.49 -20.38
N PRO A 125 16.11 -8.99 -19.82
CA PRO A 125 17.44 -8.84 -20.45
C PRO A 125 17.53 -9.43 -21.86
N SER A 126 16.61 -10.30 -22.24
CA SER A 126 16.48 -10.85 -23.60
C SER A 126 15.59 -10.02 -24.53
N ASN A 127 15.24 -8.79 -24.14
CA ASN A 127 14.35 -7.86 -24.86
C ASN A 127 12.92 -8.40 -25.05
N THR A 128 12.46 -9.28 -24.17
CA THR A 128 11.06 -9.73 -24.17
C THR A 128 10.23 -8.76 -23.34
N PRO A 129 9.16 -8.16 -23.90
CA PRO A 129 8.31 -7.26 -23.13
C PRO A 129 7.69 -7.96 -21.91
N LEU A 130 7.73 -7.27 -20.76
CA LEU A 130 7.05 -7.69 -19.55
C LEU A 130 5.65 -7.07 -19.54
N PRO A 131 4.62 -7.88 -19.35
CA PRO A 131 3.24 -7.40 -19.41
C PRO A 131 2.95 -6.48 -18.22
N LEU A 132 2.36 -5.33 -18.50
CA LEU A 132 1.88 -4.39 -17.49
C LEU A 132 0.67 -4.97 -16.75
N ASN A 133 0.63 -4.83 -15.43
CA ASN A 133 -0.44 -5.31 -14.56
C ASN A 133 -0.70 -6.83 -14.63
N ALA A 134 0.24 -7.59 -15.16
CA ALA A 134 0.19 -9.04 -15.22
C ALA A 134 1.39 -9.66 -14.48
N VAL A 135 1.24 -10.88 -14.07
CA VAL A 135 2.28 -11.66 -13.38
C VAL A 135 3.26 -12.20 -14.41
N SER A 136 4.56 -12.09 -14.14
CA SER A 136 5.61 -12.66 -14.98
C SER A 136 5.65 -14.19 -14.91
N ASP A 137 6.43 -14.79 -15.78
CA ASP A 137 6.83 -16.19 -15.63
C ASP A 137 7.58 -16.41 -14.30
N GLU A 138 7.49 -17.63 -13.79
CA GLU A 138 8.18 -18.04 -12.57
C GLU A 138 9.70 -18.04 -12.77
N GLN A 139 10.40 -17.49 -11.78
CA GLN A 139 11.85 -17.55 -11.68
C GLN A 139 12.24 -18.45 -10.51
N VAL A 140 13.20 -19.36 -10.75
CA VAL A 140 13.66 -20.29 -9.71
C VAL A 140 14.55 -19.56 -8.72
N LEU A 141 14.26 -19.75 -7.44
CA LEU A 141 15.05 -19.23 -6.33
C LEU A 141 16.17 -20.21 -5.95
N SER A 142 17.24 -19.67 -5.39
CA SER A 142 18.30 -20.42 -4.72
C SER A 142 18.43 -19.97 -3.26
N ASN A 143 18.78 -20.90 -2.37
CA ASN A 143 18.98 -20.58 -0.96
C ASN A 143 20.07 -19.52 -0.79
N GLY A 144 19.80 -18.53 0.07
CA GLY A 144 20.77 -17.52 0.48
C GLY A 144 21.14 -16.52 -0.62
N SER A 145 20.32 -16.41 -1.64
CA SER A 145 20.52 -15.41 -2.72
C SER A 145 20.41 -14.01 -2.17
#